data_25abcfd8f7864c5a9469d16cab71333c
#
_entry.id   25abcfd8f7864c5a9469d16cab71333c
#
_cell.length_a   1.000
_cell.length_b   1.000
_cell.length_c   1.000
_cell.angle_alpha   90.00
_cell.angle_beta   90.00
_cell.angle_gamma   90.00
#
_symmetry.space_group_name_H-M   'P 1'
#
loop_
_entity.id
_entity.type
_entity.pdbx_description
1 polymer ?
#
loop_
_entity_poly.entity_id
_entity_poly.type
_entity_poly.pdbx_seq_one_letter_code
_entity_poly.pdbx_strand_id
1 'polypeptide(L)'
;MIDFSIITPVYNGESFISETVESVLLNLDPNLRFEYLIIDDGSTDNTKSILEKYSQNELVKVFSVKNSGEAAAVNYALEKALGEYILIVNADDPLLSPRLFTLANEIFKSNEKVVVVYPDWNIVSESNLILETKKLPSYSFEVMVGEFQCLPGPGSIFRRSLALKVGGRSTLYRFVSDYNFWLKLSLQGDFFHIPEVLAQWRSHSESTSVNSKGYEMGIERIKVIEEFINYANIKKSLKRKAISHAYYHSALLSYFSREVPGRKWMLKAFLIQRGWIKNADIRIVVFCLLYPFSRYLLPIVNRTPFINNPIKNR
;
A
#
# COMPACT_ATOMS: atom_id res chain seq x y z
N MET A 1 -16.99 17.77 -16.77
CA MET A 1 -16.91 16.75 -15.70
C MET A 1 -15.43 16.41 -15.55
N ILE A 2 -14.88 16.29 -14.35
CA ILE A 2 -13.48 15.92 -14.10
C ILE A 2 -13.34 14.41 -14.29
N ASP A 3 -12.31 13.98 -15.01
CA ASP A 3 -12.07 12.55 -15.26
C ASP A 3 -11.27 11.95 -14.09
N PHE A 4 -10.18 12.62 -13.65
CA PHE A 4 -9.32 12.15 -12.56
C PHE A 4 -9.14 13.21 -11.47
N SER A 5 -9.25 12.79 -10.21
CA SER A 5 -8.73 13.54 -9.07
C SER A 5 -7.46 12.86 -8.57
N ILE A 6 -6.38 13.63 -8.52
CA ILE A 6 -5.11 13.19 -7.93
C ILE A 6 -5.11 13.69 -6.48
N ILE A 7 -4.72 12.85 -5.54
CA ILE A 7 -4.72 13.15 -4.11
C ILE A 7 -3.31 12.92 -3.56
N THR A 8 -2.73 13.95 -2.95
CA THR A 8 -1.47 13.83 -2.20
C THR A 8 -1.71 14.19 -0.73
N PRO A 9 -1.77 13.21 0.18
CA PRO A 9 -1.66 13.47 1.61
C PRO A 9 -0.21 13.80 1.95
N VAL A 10 0.02 14.83 2.77
CA VAL A 10 1.36 15.22 3.20
C VAL A 10 1.39 15.60 4.68
N TYR A 11 2.41 15.13 5.39
CA TYR A 11 2.77 15.57 6.74
C TYR A 11 4.29 15.63 6.86
N ASN A 12 4.84 16.84 7.11
CA ASN A 12 6.28 17.09 7.17
C ASN A 12 7.03 16.58 5.95
N GLY A 13 6.58 17.00 4.76
CA GLY A 13 7.10 16.55 3.46
C GLY A 13 8.04 17.55 2.77
N GLU A 14 8.63 18.51 3.49
CA GLU A 14 9.44 19.60 2.91
C GLU A 14 10.52 19.12 1.94
N SER A 15 11.09 17.93 2.19
CA SER A 15 12.19 17.37 1.40
C SER A 15 11.77 16.88 0.02
N PHE A 16 10.50 16.46 -0.17
CA PHE A 16 10.07 15.75 -1.39
C PHE A 16 8.84 16.35 -2.07
N ILE A 17 8.00 17.07 -1.34
CA ILE A 17 6.69 17.50 -1.85
C ILE A 17 6.78 18.36 -3.12
N SER A 18 7.79 19.22 -3.25
CA SER A 18 7.97 20.05 -4.45
C SER A 18 8.16 19.18 -5.69
N GLU A 19 9.07 18.21 -5.62
CA GLU A 19 9.34 17.26 -6.70
C GLU A 19 8.10 16.46 -7.07
N THR A 20 7.37 15.99 -6.06
CA THR A 20 6.15 15.20 -6.27
C THR A 20 5.07 16.05 -6.97
N VAL A 21 4.81 17.27 -6.51
CA VAL A 21 3.83 18.17 -7.16
C VAL A 21 4.22 18.48 -8.60
N GLU A 22 5.47 18.80 -8.84
CA GLU A 22 5.97 19.08 -10.19
C GLU A 22 5.86 17.85 -11.09
N SER A 23 6.21 16.67 -10.60
CA SER A 23 6.09 15.42 -11.34
C SER A 23 4.64 15.12 -11.74
N VAL A 24 3.69 15.38 -10.87
CA VAL A 24 2.26 15.24 -11.18
C VAL A 24 1.85 16.19 -12.28
N LEU A 25 2.16 17.49 -12.15
CA LEU A 25 1.77 18.51 -13.12
C LEU A 25 2.39 18.28 -14.50
N LEU A 26 3.62 17.77 -14.56
CA LEU A 26 4.33 17.45 -15.82
C LEU A 26 3.80 16.18 -16.51
N ASN A 27 3.17 15.27 -15.77
CA ASN A 27 2.74 13.97 -16.30
C ASN A 27 1.22 13.85 -16.44
N LEU A 28 0.49 14.97 -16.59
CA LEU A 28 -0.95 14.94 -16.91
C LEU A 28 -1.15 14.65 -18.40
N ASP A 29 -2.14 13.81 -18.74
CA ASP A 29 -2.55 13.60 -20.14
C ASP A 29 -3.40 14.79 -20.61
N PRO A 30 -2.98 15.55 -21.66
CA PRO A 30 -3.68 16.76 -22.10
C PRO A 30 -5.09 16.50 -22.66
N ASN A 31 -5.44 15.25 -22.95
CA ASN A 31 -6.76 14.85 -23.46
C ASN A 31 -7.77 14.54 -22.36
N LEU A 32 -7.34 14.58 -21.08
CA LEU A 32 -8.14 14.27 -19.91
C LEU A 32 -8.26 15.48 -18.99
N ARG A 33 -9.29 15.51 -18.16
CA ARG A 33 -9.55 16.62 -17.23
C ARG A 33 -9.18 16.21 -15.82
N PHE A 34 -8.34 17.00 -15.19
CA PHE A 34 -7.78 16.73 -13.88
C PHE A 34 -8.15 17.80 -12.85
N GLU A 35 -8.14 17.41 -11.60
CA GLU A 35 -7.89 18.25 -10.45
C GLU A 35 -6.85 17.58 -9.56
N TYR A 36 -6.10 18.38 -8.82
CA TYR A 36 -5.08 17.92 -7.91
C TYR A 36 -5.32 18.45 -6.50
N LEU A 37 -5.64 17.56 -5.57
CA LEU A 37 -5.97 17.85 -4.19
C LEU A 37 -4.77 17.49 -3.32
N ILE A 38 -4.17 18.47 -2.65
CA ILE A 38 -3.07 18.27 -1.72
C ILE A 38 -3.61 18.54 -0.31
N ILE A 39 -3.45 17.57 0.57
CA ILE A 39 -3.95 17.64 1.96
C ILE A 39 -2.75 17.70 2.89
N ASP A 40 -2.45 18.90 3.37
CA ASP A 40 -1.48 19.12 4.43
C ASP A 40 -2.11 18.72 5.78
N ASP A 41 -1.71 17.58 6.31
CA ASP A 41 -2.20 16.98 7.55
C ASP A 41 -1.53 17.63 8.79
N GLY A 42 -1.46 18.96 8.80
CA GLY A 42 -0.97 19.74 9.93
C GLY A 42 0.57 19.74 10.04
N SER A 43 1.28 19.88 8.95
CA SER A 43 2.76 19.94 8.93
C SER A 43 3.32 21.06 9.80
N THR A 44 4.45 20.77 10.43
CA THR A 44 5.20 21.67 11.34
C THR A 44 6.52 22.14 10.77
N ASP A 45 6.93 21.63 9.61
CA ASP A 45 8.09 22.03 8.82
C ASP A 45 7.72 23.08 7.74
N ASN A 46 8.56 23.25 6.72
CA ASN A 46 8.33 24.21 5.64
C ASN A 46 7.32 23.75 4.58
N THR A 47 6.69 22.59 4.71
CA THR A 47 5.74 22.01 3.74
C THR A 47 4.69 23.04 3.31
N LYS A 48 4.04 23.71 4.26
CA LYS A 48 3.00 24.70 3.97
C LYS A 48 3.51 25.84 3.08
N SER A 49 4.66 26.40 3.40
CA SER A 49 5.30 27.48 2.63
C SER A 49 5.65 27.03 1.20
N ILE A 50 6.06 25.77 1.04
CA ILE A 50 6.34 25.18 -0.27
C ILE A 50 5.04 25.06 -1.08
N LEU A 51 3.96 24.60 -0.48
CA LEU A 51 2.66 24.41 -1.13
C LEU A 51 2.00 25.72 -1.54
N GLU A 52 2.24 26.83 -0.83
CA GLU A 52 1.74 28.16 -1.18
C GLU A 52 2.18 28.59 -2.60
N LYS A 53 3.33 28.14 -3.09
CA LYS A 53 3.81 28.43 -4.45
C LYS A 53 2.90 27.89 -5.55
N TYR A 54 2.15 26.84 -5.27
CA TYR A 54 1.24 26.19 -6.21
C TYR A 54 -0.19 26.72 -6.16
N SER A 55 -0.49 27.65 -5.23
CA SER A 55 -1.85 28.20 -5.03
C SER A 55 -2.42 28.93 -6.23
N GLN A 56 -1.55 29.39 -7.16
CA GLN A 56 -1.96 30.07 -8.40
C GLN A 56 -2.24 29.10 -9.56
N ASN A 57 -1.95 27.80 -9.39
CA ASN A 57 -2.25 26.81 -10.41
C ASN A 57 -3.73 26.38 -10.29
N GLU A 58 -4.51 26.60 -11.34
CA GLU A 58 -5.95 26.31 -11.36
C GLU A 58 -6.31 24.85 -11.12
N LEU A 59 -5.39 23.93 -11.38
CA LEU A 59 -5.58 22.48 -11.16
C LEU A 59 -5.35 22.11 -9.69
N VAL A 60 -4.55 22.88 -8.94
CA VAL A 60 -4.09 22.54 -7.58
C VAL A 60 -4.99 23.16 -6.54
N LYS A 61 -5.48 22.34 -5.64
CA LYS A 61 -6.24 22.76 -4.46
C LYS A 61 -5.54 22.25 -3.20
N VAL A 62 -5.01 23.15 -2.40
CA VAL A 62 -4.36 22.83 -1.13
C VAL A 62 -5.34 23.00 0.03
N PHE A 63 -5.43 21.98 0.85
CA PHE A 63 -6.23 22.00 2.09
C PHE A 63 -5.31 21.73 3.28
N SER A 64 -5.32 22.58 4.28
CA SER A 64 -4.64 22.33 5.55
C SER A 64 -5.66 21.87 6.59
N VAL A 65 -5.41 20.72 7.19
CA VAL A 65 -6.26 20.13 8.22
C VAL A 65 -5.46 19.87 9.50
N LYS A 66 -6.16 19.59 10.60
CA LYS A 66 -5.49 19.17 11.83
C LYS A 66 -4.95 17.74 11.63
N ASN A 67 -3.71 17.48 12.05
CA ASN A 67 -3.11 16.15 11.95
C ASN A 67 -4.03 15.06 12.52
N SER A 68 -4.40 14.15 11.65
CA SER A 68 -5.30 13.03 11.95
C SER A 68 -4.85 11.74 11.27
N GLY A 69 -3.70 11.76 10.61
CA GLY A 69 -3.05 10.65 9.90
C GLY A 69 -3.48 10.52 8.45
N GLU A 70 -2.62 9.86 7.66
CA GLU A 70 -2.75 9.70 6.20
C GLU A 70 -4.15 9.22 5.76
N ALA A 71 -4.70 8.20 6.44
CA ALA A 71 -6.02 7.67 6.10
C ALA A 71 -7.14 8.72 6.22
N ALA A 72 -7.08 9.58 7.24
CA ALA A 72 -8.04 10.66 7.43
C ALA A 72 -7.86 11.76 6.37
N ALA A 73 -6.63 12.13 6.05
CA ALA A 73 -6.32 13.09 4.99
C ALA A 73 -6.81 12.60 3.62
N VAL A 74 -6.58 11.33 3.28
CA VAL A 74 -7.09 10.70 2.06
C VAL A 74 -8.63 10.72 2.03
N ASN A 75 -9.30 10.36 3.13
CA ASN A 75 -10.77 10.35 3.20
C ASN A 75 -11.34 11.76 3.04
N TYR A 76 -10.73 12.76 3.67
CA TYR A 76 -11.10 14.15 3.48
C TYR A 76 -11.04 14.57 2.00
N ALA A 77 -9.95 14.20 1.31
CA ALA A 77 -9.81 14.46 -0.12
C ALA A 77 -10.84 13.70 -0.97
N LEU A 78 -11.13 12.44 -0.66
CA LEU A 78 -12.13 11.64 -1.38
C LEU A 78 -13.52 12.27 -1.35
N GLU A 79 -13.91 12.91 -0.24
CA GLU A 79 -15.17 13.63 -0.11
C GLU A 79 -15.20 14.91 -0.98
N LYS A 80 -14.06 15.58 -1.13
CA LYS A 80 -13.91 16.82 -1.92
C LYS A 80 -13.68 16.56 -3.41
N ALA A 81 -13.17 15.40 -3.75
CA ALA A 81 -12.84 15.04 -5.13
C ALA A 81 -14.08 15.06 -6.03
N LEU A 82 -13.90 15.49 -7.28
CA LEU A 82 -14.95 15.58 -8.30
C LEU A 82 -14.71 14.59 -9.45
N GLY A 83 -13.50 14.03 -9.55
CA GLY A 83 -13.12 13.09 -10.57
C GLY A 83 -13.84 11.75 -10.45
N GLU A 84 -14.10 11.13 -11.58
CA GLU A 84 -14.67 9.78 -11.63
C GLU A 84 -13.68 8.74 -11.08
N TYR A 85 -12.40 8.96 -11.36
CA TYR A 85 -11.31 8.09 -10.94
C TYR A 85 -10.35 8.83 -10.01
N ILE A 86 -9.79 8.09 -9.06
CA ILE A 86 -8.87 8.61 -8.04
C ILE A 86 -7.51 7.95 -8.19
N LEU A 87 -6.45 8.75 -8.19
CA LEU A 87 -5.07 8.34 -7.96
C LEU A 87 -4.58 8.95 -6.66
N ILE A 88 -4.01 8.12 -5.77
CA ILE A 88 -3.28 8.62 -4.60
C ILE A 88 -1.79 8.60 -4.93
N VAL A 89 -1.13 9.75 -4.81
CA VAL A 89 0.32 9.92 -4.96
C VAL A 89 0.85 10.37 -3.60
N ASN A 90 1.66 9.55 -2.93
CA ASN A 90 2.26 9.95 -1.66
C ASN A 90 3.22 11.13 -1.87
N ALA A 91 3.45 11.91 -0.82
CA ALA A 91 4.22 13.16 -0.91
C ALA A 91 5.70 12.97 -1.31
N ASP A 92 6.19 11.74 -1.24
CA ASP A 92 7.56 11.31 -1.54
C ASP A 92 7.69 10.45 -2.82
N ASP A 93 6.56 10.13 -3.49
CA ASP A 93 6.50 9.21 -4.64
C ASP A 93 6.18 9.97 -5.95
N PRO A 94 7.18 10.49 -6.69
CA PRO A 94 6.90 11.24 -7.90
C PRO A 94 6.23 10.38 -8.98
N LEU A 95 5.28 10.98 -9.72
CA LEU A 95 4.59 10.35 -10.84
C LEU A 95 5.55 10.16 -12.01
N LEU A 96 5.50 9.00 -12.68
CA LEU A 96 6.48 8.64 -13.69
C LEU A 96 6.03 8.93 -15.13
N SER A 97 4.74 8.76 -15.45
CA SER A 97 4.28 8.81 -16.85
C SER A 97 2.80 9.17 -16.99
N PRO A 98 2.43 10.05 -17.97
CA PRO A 98 1.04 10.34 -18.31
C PRO A 98 0.32 9.12 -18.90
N ARG A 99 1.05 8.15 -19.44
CA ARG A 99 0.51 6.92 -20.03
C ARG A 99 -0.33 6.11 -19.03
N LEU A 100 -0.06 6.26 -17.72
CA LEU A 100 -0.86 5.65 -16.66
C LEU A 100 -2.33 6.06 -16.77
N PHE A 101 -2.62 7.34 -16.95
CA PHE A 101 -3.98 7.86 -17.05
C PHE A 101 -4.68 7.44 -18.34
N THR A 102 -3.96 7.48 -19.48
CA THR A 102 -4.49 7.03 -20.78
C THR A 102 -4.96 5.59 -20.69
N LEU A 103 -4.09 4.68 -20.26
CA LEU A 103 -4.41 3.25 -20.14
C LEU A 103 -5.52 2.99 -19.12
N ALA A 104 -5.46 3.64 -17.97
CA ALA A 104 -6.50 3.47 -16.94
C ALA A 104 -7.88 3.90 -17.45
N ASN A 105 -7.95 5.05 -18.17
CA ASN A 105 -9.20 5.55 -18.74
C ASN A 105 -9.78 4.58 -19.80
N GLU A 106 -8.93 4.03 -20.68
CA GLU A 106 -9.33 3.03 -21.68
C GLU A 106 -9.88 1.76 -20.99
N ILE A 107 -9.18 1.25 -19.99
CA ILE A 107 -9.58 0.05 -19.25
C ILE A 107 -10.92 0.27 -18.54
N PHE A 108 -11.08 1.36 -17.79
CA PHE A 108 -12.32 1.63 -17.07
C PHE A 108 -13.52 1.86 -18.00
N LYS A 109 -13.32 2.47 -19.18
CA LYS A 109 -14.38 2.66 -20.17
C LYS A 109 -14.75 1.37 -20.88
N SER A 110 -13.79 0.48 -21.11
CA SER A 110 -14.04 -0.79 -21.80
C SER A 110 -14.61 -1.87 -20.88
N ASN A 111 -14.45 -1.76 -19.56
CA ASN A 111 -14.91 -2.78 -18.62
C ASN A 111 -15.39 -2.16 -17.29
N GLU A 112 -16.70 -2.07 -17.14
CA GLU A 112 -17.34 -1.55 -15.93
C GLU A 112 -17.11 -2.41 -14.67
N LYS A 113 -16.76 -3.69 -14.83
CA LYS A 113 -16.45 -4.57 -13.69
C LYS A 113 -15.08 -4.27 -13.06
N VAL A 114 -14.20 -3.59 -13.80
CA VAL A 114 -12.90 -3.17 -13.27
C VAL A 114 -13.11 -2.01 -12.30
N VAL A 115 -12.68 -2.21 -11.06
CA VAL A 115 -12.80 -1.22 -9.97
C VAL A 115 -11.49 -0.59 -9.59
N VAL A 116 -10.37 -1.28 -9.83
CA VAL A 116 -9.00 -0.82 -9.60
C VAL A 116 -8.12 -1.20 -10.79
N VAL A 117 -7.26 -0.28 -11.20
CA VAL A 117 -6.17 -0.52 -12.16
C VAL A 117 -4.86 -0.28 -11.44
N TYR A 118 -3.86 -1.16 -11.60
CA TYR A 118 -2.55 -1.02 -10.97
C TYR A 118 -1.42 -1.37 -11.93
N PRO A 119 -0.34 -0.57 -12.00
CA PRO A 119 0.82 -0.82 -12.85
C PRO A 119 1.92 -1.60 -12.13
N ASP A 120 2.96 -1.99 -12.88
CA ASP A 120 4.28 -2.25 -12.34
C ASP A 120 4.92 -0.95 -11.86
N TRP A 121 5.89 -1.01 -10.94
CA TRP A 121 6.51 0.17 -10.39
C TRP A 121 7.98 -0.07 -10.00
N ASN A 122 8.74 1.03 -9.89
CA ASN A 122 10.11 0.99 -9.42
C ASN A 122 10.23 1.34 -7.95
N ILE A 123 11.15 0.70 -7.23
CA ILE A 123 11.70 1.21 -5.98
C ILE A 123 12.88 2.10 -6.34
N VAL A 124 12.87 3.34 -5.88
CA VAL A 124 13.95 4.29 -6.10
C VAL A 124 14.57 4.75 -4.79
N SER A 125 15.85 5.17 -4.83
CA SER A 125 16.51 5.83 -3.70
C SER A 125 16.02 7.28 -3.52
N GLU A 126 16.49 7.95 -2.46
CA GLU A 126 16.27 9.40 -2.27
C GLU A 126 16.76 10.24 -3.47
N SER A 127 17.79 9.78 -4.17
CA SER A 127 18.35 10.42 -5.38
C SER A 127 17.78 9.89 -6.70
N ASN A 128 16.62 9.24 -6.68
CA ASN A 128 15.94 8.68 -7.87
C ASN A 128 16.68 7.55 -8.61
N LEU A 129 17.69 6.93 -7.99
CA LEU A 129 18.31 5.75 -8.57
C LEU A 129 17.37 4.55 -8.43
N ILE A 130 17.14 3.81 -9.52
CA ILE A 130 16.32 2.60 -9.49
C ILE A 130 17.07 1.52 -8.71
N LEU A 131 16.51 1.11 -7.58
CA LEU A 131 17.01 0.04 -6.72
C LEU A 131 16.43 -1.32 -7.12
N GLU A 132 15.16 -1.35 -7.50
CA GLU A 132 14.46 -2.58 -7.91
C GLU A 132 13.26 -2.21 -8.79
N THR A 133 12.92 -3.09 -9.74
CA THR A 133 11.68 -3.02 -10.49
C THR A 133 10.71 -4.10 -10.00
N LYS A 134 9.55 -3.71 -9.53
CA LYS A 134 8.47 -4.61 -9.11
C LYS A 134 7.58 -4.94 -10.31
N LYS A 135 7.70 -6.17 -10.80
CA LYS A 135 6.77 -6.76 -11.76
C LYS A 135 5.69 -7.52 -10.98
N LEU A 136 4.46 -7.06 -11.13
CA LEU A 136 3.34 -7.60 -10.38
C LEU A 136 2.63 -8.71 -11.16
N PRO A 137 2.02 -9.69 -10.49
CA PRO A 137 1.19 -10.68 -11.15
C PRO A 137 -0.16 -10.07 -11.56
N SER A 138 -0.84 -10.73 -12.48
CA SER A 138 -2.25 -10.47 -12.75
C SER A 138 -3.09 -10.67 -11.48
N TYR A 139 -4.18 -9.93 -11.38
CA TYR A 139 -5.05 -9.99 -10.21
C TYR A 139 -5.64 -11.37 -9.98
N SER A 140 -5.63 -11.79 -8.74
CA SER A 140 -6.37 -12.93 -8.24
C SER A 140 -6.91 -12.61 -6.85
N PHE A 141 -8.24 -12.63 -6.73
CA PHE A 141 -8.90 -12.43 -5.44
C PHE A 141 -8.45 -13.46 -4.38
N GLU A 142 -8.31 -14.72 -4.80
CA GLU A 142 -7.85 -15.82 -3.94
C GLU A 142 -6.42 -15.62 -3.44
N VAL A 143 -5.55 -15.07 -4.28
CA VAL A 143 -4.15 -14.77 -3.90
C VAL A 143 -4.10 -13.55 -2.99
N MET A 144 -4.78 -12.47 -3.37
CA MET A 144 -4.80 -11.25 -2.58
C MET A 144 -5.34 -11.49 -1.17
N VAL A 145 -6.47 -12.17 -1.05
CA VAL A 145 -7.10 -12.48 0.24
C VAL A 145 -6.41 -13.64 0.95
N GLY A 146 -6.18 -14.74 0.22
CA GLY A 146 -5.74 -16.00 0.81
C GLY A 146 -4.26 -16.06 1.14
N GLU A 147 -3.40 -15.29 0.44
CA GLU A 147 -1.95 -15.28 0.64
C GLU A 147 -1.42 -13.98 1.24
N PHE A 148 -2.33 -13.08 1.60
CA PHE A 148 -1.99 -11.77 2.14
C PHE A 148 -1.10 -10.95 1.18
N GLN A 149 -1.44 -10.94 -0.10
CA GLN A 149 -0.67 -10.25 -1.13
C GLN A 149 -1.36 -8.95 -1.54
N CYS A 150 -0.83 -7.81 -1.11
CA CYS A 150 -1.32 -6.50 -1.56
C CYS A 150 -0.80 -6.27 -2.98
N LEU A 151 -1.67 -6.39 -4.00
CA LEU A 151 -1.31 -6.17 -5.39
C LEU A 151 -1.31 -4.68 -5.77
N PRO A 152 -2.34 -3.87 -5.40
CA PRO A 152 -2.30 -2.45 -5.65
C PRO A 152 -1.21 -1.77 -4.82
N GLY A 153 -0.43 -0.93 -5.47
CA GLY A 153 0.66 -0.14 -4.89
C GLY A 153 0.71 1.26 -5.50
N PRO A 154 1.90 1.87 -5.63
CA PRO A 154 2.07 3.14 -6.31
C PRO A 154 1.43 3.14 -7.70
N GLY A 155 0.79 4.23 -8.08
CA GLY A 155 0.11 4.36 -9.37
C GLY A 155 -1.24 3.64 -9.48
N SER A 156 -1.77 3.07 -8.39
CA SER A 156 -3.09 2.43 -8.42
C SER A 156 -4.20 3.45 -8.52
N ILE A 157 -5.07 3.27 -9.53
CA ILE A 157 -6.22 4.13 -9.80
C ILE A 157 -7.51 3.34 -9.52
N PHE A 158 -8.51 3.99 -8.94
CA PHE A 158 -9.75 3.33 -8.56
C PHE A 158 -10.99 4.23 -8.79
N ARG A 159 -12.17 3.61 -8.88
CA ARG A 159 -13.44 4.32 -9.02
C ARG A 159 -13.83 5.02 -7.71
N ARG A 160 -13.96 6.36 -7.76
CA ARG A 160 -14.33 7.19 -6.61
C ARG A 160 -15.65 6.75 -5.97
N SER A 161 -16.68 6.48 -6.78
CA SER A 161 -18.01 6.09 -6.27
C SER A 161 -17.94 4.84 -5.39
N LEU A 162 -17.12 3.87 -5.77
CA LEU A 162 -16.94 2.64 -5.01
C LEU A 162 -16.07 2.85 -3.76
N ALA A 163 -15.06 3.72 -3.83
CA ALA A 163 -14.28 4.13 -2.66
C ALA A 163 -15.16 4.75 -1.57
N LEU A 164 -16.05 5.66 -1.95
CA LEU A 164 -17.04 6.25 -1.03
C LEU A 164 -18.02 5.21 -0.48
N LYS A 165 -18.53 4.31 -1.35
CA LYS A 165 -19.45 3.24 -0.96
C LYS A 165 -18.86 2.32 0.12
N VAL A 166 -17.56 2.00 0.06
CA VAL A 166 -16.89 1.15 1.05
C VAL A 166 -16.38 1.92 2.27
N GLY A 167 -16.64 3.23 2.34
CA GLY A 167 -16.28 4.09 3.47
C GLY A 167 -14.82 4.53 3.50
N GLY A 168 -14.12 4.54 2.35
CA GLY A 168 -12.73 4.99 2.26
C GLY A 168 -11.73 4.13 3.03
N ARG A 169 -10.58 4.75 3.37
CA ARG A 169 -9.53 4.12 4.18
C ARG A 169 -9.92 4.10 5.66
N SER A 170 -9.65 3.00 6.35
CA SER A 170 -9.91 2.88 7.78
C SER A 170 -8.88 3.67 8.59
N THR A 171 -9.34 4.57 9.45
CA THR A 171 -8.50 5.32 10.41
C THR A 171 -8.09 4.50 11.63
N LEU A 172 -8.62 3.27 11.77
CA LEU A 172 -8.29 2.35 12.86
C LEU A 172 -6.95 1.65 12.65
N TYR A 173 -6.40 1.69 11.44
CA TYR A 173 -5.17 1.02 11.04
C TYR A 173 -4.13 2.04 10.60
N ARG A 174 -2.96 1.97 11.22
CA ARG A 174 -1.83 2.83 10.87
C ARG A 174 -1.01 2.26 9.71
N PHE A 175 -0.79 0.95 9.71
CA PHE A 175 0.17 0.29 8.81
C PHE A 175 -0.49 -0.45 7.64
N VAL A 176 -1.77 -0.78 7.75
CA VAL A 176 -2.47 -1.62 6.75
C VAL A 176 -3.82 -1.02 6.34
N SER A 177 -3.97 0.29 6.46
CA SER A 177 -5.19 1.00 6.05
C SER A 177 -5.45 0.87 4.55
N ASP A 178 -4.40 0.89 3.75
CA ASP A 178 -4.41 0.65 2.30
C ASP A 178 -4.87 -0.77 1.97
N TYR A 179 -4.27 -1.79 2.59
CA TYR A 179 -4.67 -3.18 2.36
C TYR A 179 -6.12 -3.43 2.79
N ASN A 180 -6.56 -2.88 3.93
CA ASN A 180 -7.97 -2.92 4.35
C ASN A 180 -8.90 -2.32 3.27
N PHE A 181 -8.50 -1.18 2.70
CA PHE A 181 -9.25 -0.52 1.65
C PHE A 181 -9.34 -1.36 0.37
N TRP A 182 -8.21 -1.94 -0.08
CA TRP A 182 -8.19 -2.83 -1.24
C TRP A 182 -9.02 -4.09 -1.04
N LEU A 183 -9.01 -4.68 0.16
CA LEU A 183 -9.87 -5.82 0.48
C LEU A 183 -11.36 -5.46 0.35
N LYS A 184 -11.77 -4.28 0.80
CA LYS A 184 -13.16 -3.83 0.65
C LYS A 184 -13.53 -3.60 -0.82
N LEU A 185 -12.64 -2.98 -1.60
CA LEU A 185 -12.85 -2.76 -3.02
C LEU A 185 -12.89 -4.07 -3.82
N SER A 186 -12.12 -5.08 -3.44
CA SER A 186 -12.13 -6.39 -4.11
C SER A 186 -13.46 -7.13 -4.04
N LEU A 187 -14.35 -6.72 -3.15
CA LEU A 187 -15.74 -7.21 -3.10
C LEU A 187 -16.68 -6.45 -4.02
N GLN A 188 -16.22 -5.36 -4.65
CA GLN A 188 -17.03 -4.53 -5.55
C GLN A 188 -16.79 -4.85 -7.03
N GLY A 189 -15.69 -5.54 -7.37
CA GLY A 189 -15.36 -5.92 -8.75
C GLY A 189 -13.91 -6.35 -8.91
N ASP A 190 -13.47 -6.42 -10.15
CA ASP A 190 -12.16 -6.93 -10.53
C ASP A 190 -11.08 -5.84 -10.49
N PHE A 191 -9.83 -6.25 -10.29
CA PHE A 191 -8.67 -5.39 -10.45
C PHE A 191 -7.96 -5.74 -11.76
N PHE A 192 -7.41 -4.74 -12.43
CA PHE A 192 -6.71 -4.93 -13.70
C PHE A 192 -5.25 -4.53 -13.58
N HIS A 193 -4.37 -5.44 -13.95
CA HIS A 193 -2.92 -5.21 -13.96
C HIS A 193 -2.47 -4.64 -15.31
N ILE A 194 -1.74 -3.52 -15.29
CA ILE A 194 -1.02 -2.97 -16.44
C ILE A 194 0.44 -3.45 -16.32
N PRO A 195 0.92 -4.35 -17.20
CA PRO A 195 2.28 -4.90 -17.13
C PRO A 195 3.33 -3.91 -17.69
N GLU A 196 3.24 -2.66 -17.29
CA GLU A 196 4.16 -1.57 -17.63
C GLU A 196 4.58 -0.83 -16.36
N VAL A 197 5.84 -0.40 -16.29
CA VAL A 197 6.36 0.38 -15.16
C VAL A 197 5.92 1.84 -15.34
N LEU A 198 4.90 2.26 -14.59
CA LEU A 198 4.27 3.59 -14.73
C LEU A 198 4.24 4.39 -13.43
N ALA A 199 4.80 3.84 -12.36
CA ALA A 199 4.86 4.47 -11.05
C ALA A 199 6.17 4.15 -10.36
N GLN A 200 6.45 4.84 -9.25
CA GLN A 200 7.61 4.57 -8.41
C GLN A 200 7.29 4.80 -6.93
N TRP A 201 8.05 4.17 -6.08
CA TRP A 201 8.05 4.30 -4.64
C TRP A 201 9.44 4.66 -4.16
N ARG A 202 9.57 5.73 -3.39
CA ARG A 202 10.84 6.19 -2.84
C ARG A 202 11.12 5.52 -1.50
N SER A 203 12.31 4.92 -1.41
CA SER A 203 12.82 4.33 -0.17
C SER A 203 13.79 5.29 0.49
N HIS A 204 13.43 5.78 1.67
CA HIS A 204 14.26 6.66 2.50
C HIS A 204 14.12 6.32 3.98
N SER A 205 15.00 6.88 4.81
CA SER A 205 15.08 6.57 6.24
C SER A 205 13.81 6.90 7.04
N GLU A 206 13.00 7.84 6.57
CA GLU A 206 11.76 8.28 7.23
C GLU A 206 10.52 7.54 6.73
N SER A 207 10.65 6.69 5.70
CA SER A 207 9.52 5.90 5.18
C SER A 207 8.89 5.04 6.27
N THR A 208 7.59 5.16 6.45
CA THR A 208 6.83 4.41 7.48
C THR A 208 7.03 2.91 7.36
N SER A 209 7.16 2.39 6.13
CA SER A 209 7.37 0.96 5.86
C SER A 209 8.75 0.46 6.28
N VAL A 210 9.76 1.36 6.38
CA VAL A 210 11.13 1.01 6.76
C VAL A 210 11.28 1.02 8.29
N ASN A 211 10.62 1.95 8.96
CA ASN A 211 10.73 2.18 10.41
C ASN A 211 9.60 1.55 11.22
N SER A 212 8.75 0.73 10.59
CA SER A 212 7.60 0.14 11.27
C SER A 212 8.01 -0.86 12.35
N LYS A 213 7.28 -0.83 13.46
CA LYS A 213 7.37 -1.84 14.51
C LYS A 213 6.67 -3.11 14.02
N GLY A 214 7.44 -4.14 13.69
CA GLY A 214 6.93 -5.35 13.07
C GLY A 214 5.86 -6.07 13.87
N TYR A 215 5.92 -6.00 15.20
CA TYR A 215 4.91 -6.58 16.08
C TYR A 215 3.56 -5.84 15.97
N GLU A 216 3.57 -4.50 16.03
CA GLU A 216 2.35 -3.70 15.91
C GLU A 216 1.70 -3.88 14.53
N MET A 217 2.51 -3.84 13.47
CA MET A 217 2.05 -4.13 12.10
C MET A 217 1.47 -5.55 11.99
N GLY A 218 2.08 -6.53 12.66
CA GLY A 218 1.59 -7.90 12.69
C GLY A 218 0.21 -8.04 13.35
N ILE A 219 -0.03 -7.31 14.43
CA ILE A 219 -1.35 -7.24 15.08
C ILE A 219 -2.40 -6.68 14.13
N GLU A 220 -2.11 -5.55 13.46
CA GLU A 220 -3.05 -4.94 12.52
C GLU A 220 -3.37 -5.86 11.34
N ARG A 221 -2.36 -6.57 10.79
CA ARG A 221 -2.56 -7.56 9.71
C ARG A 221 -3.52 -8.67 10.08
N ILE A 222 -3.35 -9.25 11.27
CA ILE A 222 -4.24 -10.30 11.76
C ILE A 222 -5.66 -9.73 11.89
N LYS A 223 -5.80 -8.57 12.53
CA LYS A 223 -7.09 -7.93 12.79
C LYS A 223 -7.85 -7.60 11.49
N VAL A 224 -7.17 -7.02 10.50
CA VAL A 224 -7.78 -6.70 9.19
C VAL A 224 -8.34 -7.95 8.52
N ILE A 225 -7.61 -9.06 8.52
CA ILE A 225 -8.09 -10.30 7.92
C ILE A 225 -9.23 -10.93 8.75
N GLU A 226 -9.13 -10.94 10.09
CA GLU A 226 -10.21 -11.43 10.93
C GLU A 226 -11.51 -10.66 10.71
N GLU A 227 -11.45 -9.33 10.65
CA GLU A 227 -12.60 -8.50 10.33
C GLU A 227 -13.13 -8.79 8.92
N PHE A 228 -12.26 -8.82 7.91
CA PHE A 228 -12.65 -9.07 6.53
C PHE A 228 -13.38 -10.41 6.36
N ILE A 229 -12.83 -11.51 6.86
CA ILE A 229 -13.43 -12.83 6.70
C ILE A 229 -14.75 -13.00 7.46
N ASN A 230 -15.03 -12.15 8.45
CA ASN A 230 -16.28 -12.20 9.20
C ASN A 230 -17.46 -11.65 8.39
N TYR A 231 -17.26 -10.56 7.63
CA TYR A 231 -18.35 -10.01 6.82
C TYR A 231 -18.33 -10.45 5.35
N ALA A 232 -17.16 -10.85 4.83
CA ALA A 232 -17.06 -11.28 3.44
C ALA A 232 -17.71 -12.66 3.22
N ASN A 233 -18.59 -12.72 2.21
CA ASN A 233 -19.22 -13.99 1.82
C ASN A 233 -18.27 -14.80 0.91
N ILE A 234 -17.25 -15.40 1.49
CA ILE A 234 -16.23 -16.19 0.81
C ILE A 234 -16.17 -17.63 1.35
N LYS A 235 -15.65 -18.56 0.53
CA LYS A 235 -15.55 -19.98 0.88
C LYS A 235 -14.77 -20.20 2.19
N LYS A 236 -15.23 -21.15 3.02
CA LYS A 236 -14.58 -21.49 4.30
C LYS A 236 -13.10 -21.88 4.13
N SER A 237 -12.76 -22.54 3.02
CA SER A 237 -11.36 -22.87 2.69
C SER A 237 -10.49 -21.61 2.50
N LEU A 238 -11.01 -20.59 1.81
CA LEU A 238 -10.32 -19.32 1.60
C LEU A 238 -10.19 -18.54 2.92
N LYS A 239 -11.23 -18.51 3.77
CA LYS A 239 -11.16 -17.92 5.12
C LYS A 239 -10.03 -18.55 5.95
N ARG A 240 -9.94 -19.89 5.94
CA ARG A 240 -8.86 -20.61 6.64
C ARG A 240 -7.48 -20.30 6.07
N LYS A 241 -7.37 -20.22 4.74
CA LYS A 241 -6.11 -19.84 4.07
C LYS A 241 -5.70 -18.41 4.48
N ALA A 242 -6.60 -17.45 4.37
CA ALA A 242 -6.36 -16.04 4.68
C ALA A 242 -5.86 -15.83 6.12
N ILE A 243 -6.57 -16.38 7.11
CA ILE A 243 -6.18 -16.21 8.51
C ILE A 243 -4.86 -16.92 8.84
N SER A 244 -4.59 -18.08 8.22
CA SER A 244 -3.33 -18.79 8.40
C SER A 244 -2.16 -17.99 7.84
N HIS A 245 -2.29 -17.42 6.64
CA HIS A 245 -1.26 -16.56 6.04
C HIS A 245 -1.08 -15.24 6.81
N ALA A 246 -2.15 -14.63 7.33
CA ALA A 246 -2.04 -13.44 8.18
C ALA A 246 -1.17 -13.73 9.42
N TYR A 247 -1.41 -14.84 10.11
CA TYR A 247 -0.57 -15.25 11.25
C TYR A 247 0.87 -15.56 10.83
N TYR A 248 1.07 -16.23 9.69
CA TYR A 248 2.40 -16.53 9.18
C TYR A 248 3.21 -15.27 8.86
N HIS A 249 2.66 -14.35 8.06
CA HIS A 249 3.34 -13.10 7.72
C HIS A 249 3.58 -12.19 8.93
N SER A 250 2.66 -12.19 9.90
CA SER A 250 2.85 -11.45 11.17
C SER A 250 3.97 -12.05 12.02
N ALA A 251 4.12 -13.38 12.01
CA ALA A 251 5.24 -14.05 12.67
C ALA A 251 6.58 -13.69 12.02
N LEU A 252 6.64 -13.60 10.69
CA LEU A 252 7.84 -13.15 9.98
C LEU A 252 8.20 -11.70 10.31
N LEU A 253 7.23 -10.78 10.34
CA LEU A 253 7.47 -9.38 10.73
C LEU A 253 8.05 -9.27 12.13
N SER A 254 7.46 -9.97 13.10
CA SER A 254 7.97 -10.02 14.47
C SER A 254 9.39 -10.59 14.55
N TYR A 255 9.73 -11.58 13.73
CA TYR A 255 11.08 -12.12 13.63
C TYR A 255 12.09 -11.09 13.11
N PHE A 256 11.76 -10.42 12.00
CA PHE A 256 12.69 -9.47 11.37
C PHE A 256 12.87 -8.17 12.17
N SER A 257 11.84 -7.71 12.89
CA SER A 257 11.91 -6.53 13.75
C SER A 257 12.64 -6.79 15.08
N ARG A 258 12.89 -8.05 15.43
CA ARG A 258 13.53 -8.48 16.70
C ARG A 258 12.78 -8.04 17.96
N GLU A 259 11.50 -7.69 17.85
CA GLU A 259 10.73 -7.16 18.98
C GLU A 259 10.16 -8.26 19.87
N VAL A 260 9.30 -9.12 19.31
CA VAL A 260 8.68 -10.23 20.02
C VAL A 260 8.73 -11.47 19.14
N PRO A 261 9.13 -12.62 19.68
CA PRO A 261 9.13 -13.85 18.88
C PRO A 261 7.72 -14.20 18.43
N GLY A 262 7.50 -14.23 17.14
CA GLY A 262 6.23 -14.59 16.51
C GLY A 262 5.82 -16.05 16.67
N ARG A 263 6.39 -16.76 17.68
CA ARG A 263 6.14 -18.19 17.93
C ARG A 263 4.66 -18.54 18.05
N LYS A 264 3.92 -17.75 18.84
CA LYS A 264 2.47 -17.98 19.02
C LYS A 264 1.72 -17.84 17.69
N TRP A 265 2.08 -16.89 16.89
CA TRP A 265 1.49 -16.67 15.57
C TRP A 265 1.91 -17.75 14.57
N MET A 266 3.17 -18.16 14.56
CA MET A 266 3.64 -19.27 13.72
C MET A 266 2.93 -20.57 14.06
N LEU A 267 2.75 -20.88 15.35
CA LEU A 267 2.00 -22.07 15.80
C LEU A 267 0.53 -21.98 15.37
N LYS A 268 -0.13 -20.83 15.52
CA LYS A 268 -1.50 -20.63 15.06
C LYS A 268 -1.62 -20.82 13.55
N ALA A 269 -0.71 -20.24 12.76
CA ALA A 269 -0.68 -20.44 11.31
C ALA A 269 -0.62 -21.94 10.97
N PHE A 270 0.30 -22.66 11.59
CA PHE A 270 0.50 -24.10 11.36
C PHE A 270 -0.72 -24.94 11.74
N LEU A 271 -1.38 -24.64 12.85
CA LEU A 271 -2.57 -25.39 13.31
C LEU A 271 -3.79 -25.12 12.42
N ILE A 272 -3.94 -23.91 11.89
CA ILE A 272 -5.08 -23.54 11.03
C ILE A 272 -4.94 -24.20 9.65
N GLN A 273 -3.80 -24.02 9.00
CA GLN A 273 -3.52 -24.58 7.68
C GLN A 273 -2.01 -24.60 7.42
N ARG A 274 -1.53 -25.60 6.65
CA ARG A 274 -0.10 -25.80 6.39
C ARG A 274 0.31 -25.47 4.95
N GLY A 275 -0.61 -24.97 4.12
CA GLY A 275 -0.37 -24.71 2.68
C GLY A 275 0.78 -23.75 2.39
N TRP A 276 0.99 -22.74 3.25
CA TRP A 276 2.07 -21.75 3.14
C TRP A 276 3.48 -22.32 3.31
N ILE A 277 3.63 -23.52 3.92
CA ILE A 277 4.94 -24.15 4.17
C ILE A 277 5.71 -24.38 2.86
N LYS A 278 5.01 -24.63 1.75
CA LYS A 278 5.66 -24.87 0.44
C LYS A 278 6.52 -23.69 -0.03
N ASN A 279 6.13 -22.46 0.34
CA ASN A 279 6.79 -21.23 -0.06
C ASN A 279 7.56 -20.57 1.11
N ALA A 280 7.59 -21.24 2.28
CA ALA A 280 8.21 -20.68 3.47
C ALA A 280 9.71 -21.03 3.53
N ASP A 281 10.50 -20.08 4.04
CA ASP A 281 11.86 -20.43 4.48
C ASP A 281 11.79 -21.29 5.74
N ILE A 282 12.02 -22.59 5.57
CA ILE A 282 11.92 -23.56 6.66
C ILE A 282 12.82 -23.21 7.85
N ARG A 283 13.95 -22.53 7.63
CA ARG A 283 14.87 -22.12 8.70
C ARG A 283 14.18 -21.12 9.63
N ILE A 284 13.45 -20.13 9.06
CA ILE A 284 12.70 -19.13 9.83
C ILE A 284 11.55 -19.81 10.58
N VAL A 285 10.85 -20.73 9.94
CA VAL A 285 9.75 -21.49 10.58
C VAL A 285 10.28 -22.27 11.79
N VAL A 286 11.35 -23.02 11.60
CA VAL A 286 12.01 -23.81 12.66
C VAL A 286 12.49 -22.87 13.78
N PHE A 287 13.14 -21.75 13.42
CA PHE A 287 13.59 -20.75 14.39
C PHE A 287 12.43 -20.22 15.24
N CYS A 288 11.33 -19.77 14.61
CA CYS A 288 10.17 -19.27 15.32
C CYS A 288 9.52 -20.32 16.22
N LEU A 289 9.48 -21.59 15.80
CA LEU A 289 8.87 -22.66 16.57
C LEU A 289 9.74 -23.10 17.77
N LEU A 290 11.06 -23.05 17.63
CA LEU A 290 12.01 -23.47 18.67
C LEU A 290 12.40 -22.34 19.63
N TYR A 291 11.92 -21.12 19.44
CA TYR A 291 12.14 -20.05 20.42
C TYR A 291 11.54 -20.42 21.81
N PRO A 292 12.20 -20.16 22.94
CA PRO A 292 13.38 -19.30 23.17
C PRO A 292 14.74 -19.99 22.99
N PHE A 293 14.81 -21.27 22.71
CA PHE A 293 16.09 -22.00 22.56
C PHE A 293 16.91 -21.50 21.37
N SER A 294 16.23 -21.00 20.34
CA SER A 294 16.86 -20.50 19.11
C SER A 294 17.64 -19.19 19.26
N ARG A 295 17.47 -18.45 20.36
CA ARG A 295 18.28 -17.24 20.62
C ARG A 295 19.79 -17.51 20.63
N TYR A 296 20.18 -18.72 20.99
CA TYR A 296 21.58 -19.18 20.94
C TYR A 296 22.05 -19.53 19.52
N LEU A 297 21.11 -19.72 18.58
CA LEU A 297 21.39 -20.03 17.16
C LEU A 297 21.41 -18.78 16.28
N LEU A 298 20.98 -17.61 16.77
CA LEU A 298 21.00 -16.34 16.07
C LEU A 298 22.32 -16.00 15.37
N PRO A 299 23.50 -16.21 15.98
CA PRO A 299 24.79 -15.95 15.34
C PRO A 299 25.03 -16.85 14.11
N ILE A 300 24.44 -18.06 14.08
CA ILE A 300 24.58 -19.04 13.00
C ILE A 300 23.65 -18.68 11.84
N VAL A 301 22.42 -18.29 12.13
CA VAL A 301 21.41 -17.93 11.11
C VAL A 301 21.76 -16.62 10.41
N ASN A 302 22.33 -15.64 11.12
CA ASN A 302 22.72 -14.33 10.57
C ASN A 302 24.01 -14.38 9.71
N ARG A 303 24.77 -15.47 9.73
CA ARG A 303 25.99 -15.64 8.92
C ARG A 303 25.70 -16.20 7.53
N THR A 304 24.47 -16.59 7.22
CA THR A 304 24.10 -17.06 5.89
C THR A 304 23.65 -15.89 5.01
N PRO A 305 24.29 -15.62 3.84
CA PRO A 305 24.08 -14.42 3.02
C PRO A 305 22.74 -14.37 2.26
N PHE A 306 21.80 -15.26 2.53
CA PHE A 306 20.57 -15.43 1.75
C PHE A 306 19.27 -15.33 2.54
N ILE A 307 19.20 -14.52 3.60
CA ILE A 307 17.89 -14.16 4.15
C ILE A 307 17.43 -12.91 3.39
N ASN A 308 16.73 -13.10 2.28
CA ASN A 308 15.96 -12.03 1.65
C ASN A 308 14.95 -11.54 2.70
N ASN A 309 15.18 -10.35 3.21
CA ASN A 309 14.27 -9.67 4.13
C ASN A 309 12.95 -9.42 3.39
N PRO A 310 11.82 -10.06 3.73
CA PRO A 310 10.56 -9.83 3.04
C PRO A 310 10.06 -8.38 3.16
N ILE A 311 10.63 -7.58 4.07
CA ILE A 311 10.41 -6.13 4.14
C ILE A 311 11.17 -5.41 3.02
N LYS A 312 12.25 -5.99 2.47
CA LYS A 312 12.97 -5.45 1.32
C LYS A 312 12.37 -5.87 -0.03
N ASN A 313 11.47 -6.85 -0.03
CA ASN A 313 10.83 -7.40 -1.24
C ASN A 313 9.35 -7.00 -1.34
N ARG A 314 9.00 -5.80 -0.87
CA ARG A 314 7.70 -5.16 -1.08
C ARG A 314 7.83 -3.97 -1.95
#